data_c68c19d1fcef4770c2a2d011213c76c8
#
_entry.id   c68c19d1fcef4770c2a2d011213c76c8
#
_cell.length_a   1.000
_cell.length_b   1.000
_cell.length_c   1.000
_cell.angle_alpha   90.00
_cell.angle_beta   90.00
_cell.angle_gamma   90.00
#
_symmetry.space_group_name_H-M   'P 1'
#
loop_
_entity.id
_entity.type
_entity.pdbx_description
1 polymer ?
#
loop_
_entity_poly.entity_id
_entity_poly.type
_entity_poly.pdbx_seq_one_letter_code
_entity_poly.pdbx_strand_id
1 'polypeptide(L)'
;DIGCYPTVISRYLLDKEPKRVVATAIKDKNFKTDILSTTLLDFDGVFSSYTVATQSTNSQKVIILGTKKTIVVENPFNAIKSKATTVVIYNGQSIYRKDNTIKVFKPSDQYEHQVTAFSDHLLKKTKVDYDLKDAKKNMKVLDATFKSIKRSKWIKV
;
A
#
# COMPACT_ATOMS: atom_id res chain seq x y z
N ASP A 1 -0.13 6.97 -10.58
CA ASP A 1 0.32 7.86 -9.49
C ASP A 1 0.04 7.23 -8.12
N ILE A 2 -1.19 7.32 -7.59
CA ILE A 2 -1.49 6.88 -6.20
C ILE A 2 -1.38 5.34 -6.04
N GLY A 3 -1.68 4.54 -7.05
CA GLY A 3 -1.70 3.08 -6.99
C GLY A 3 -0.37 2.41 -6.63
N CYS A 4 0.75 3.12 -6.76
CA CYS A 4 2.06 2.59 -6.38
C CYS A 4 2.18 2.36 -4.86
N TYR A 5 1.53 3.19 -4.03
CA TYR A 5 1.58 3.09 -2.57
C TYR A 5 0.91 1.82 -2.03
N PRO A 6 -0.37 1.52 -2.34
CA PRO A 6 -0.97 0.28 -1.89
C PRO A 6 -0.33 -0.96 -2.53
N THR A 7 0.26 -0.85 -3.72
CA THR A 7 1.02 -1.94 -4.32
C THR A 7 2.27 -2.26 -3.50
N VAL A 8 3.09 -1.25 -3.19
CA VAL A 8 4.32 -1.47 -2.42
C VAL A 8 4.04 -1.94 -1.00
N ILE A 9 3.02 -1.38 -0.33
CA ILE A 9 2.69 -1.80 1.04
C ILE A 9 2.18 -3.24 1.08
N SER A 10 1.43 -3.69 0.06
CA SER A 10 0.98 -5.07 -0.04
C SER A 10 2.15 -6.05 -0.18
N ARG A 11 3.12 -5.73 -1.05
CA ARG A 11 4.35 -6.51 -1.25
C ARG A 11 5.19 -6.53 0.04
N TYR A 12 5.32 -5.37 0.69
CA TYR A 12 6.05 -5.22 1.95
C TYR A 12 5.48 -6.07 3.07
N LEU A 13 4.17 -5.94 3.32
CA LEU A 13 3.52 -6.63 4.44
C LEU A 13 3.49 -8.15 4.26
N LEU A 14 3.41 -8.64 3.03
CA LEU A 14 3.36 -10.07 2.73
C LEU A 14 4.75 -10.67 2.45
N ASP A 15 5.78 -9.84 2.31
CA ASP A 15 7.15 -10.25 1.90
C ASP A 15 7.13 -11.19 0.67
N LYS A 16 6.26 -10.84 -0.30
CA LYS A 16 6.03 -11.66 -1.51
C LYS A 16 5.74 -10.76 -2.71
N GLU A 17 5.96 -11.34 -3.90
CA GLU A 17 5.47 -10.74 -5.14
C GLU A 17 4.11 -11.35 -5.52
N PRO A 18 3.16 -10.54 -6.04
CA PRO A 18 1.89 -11.09 -6.51
C PRO A 18 2.12 -11.94 -7.77
N LYS A 19 1.42 -13.07 -7.88
CA LYS A 19 1.46 -13.93 -9.06
C LYS A 19 0.68 -13.34 -10.22
N ARG A 20 -0.43 -12.69 -9.93
CA ARG A 20 -1.32 -12.09 -10.92
C ARG A 20 -2.14 -10.95 -10.34
N VAL A 21 -2.67 -10.11 -11.22
CA VAL A 21 -3.48 -8.95 -10.88
C VAL A 21 -4.72 -8.88 -11.77
N VAL A 22 -5.83 -8.41 -11.20
CA VAL A 22 -7.00 -7.96 -11.95
C VAL A 22 -7.40 -6.58 -11.48
N ALA A 23 -7.76 -5.71 -12.41
CA ALA A 23 -8.10 -4.33 -12.11
C ALA A 23 -9.12 -3.75 -13.10
N THR A 24 -9.82 -2.73 -12.62
CA THR A 24 -10.72 -1.88 -13.42
C THR A 24 -10.45 -0.42 -13.11
N ALA A 25 -10.77 0.48 -14.05
CA ALA A 25 -10.60 1.91 -13.85
C ALA A 25 -11.65 2.73 -14.58
N ILE A 26 -11.96 3.90 -14.02
CA ILE A 26 -12.70 4.97 -14.68
C ILE A 26 -11.68 6.05 -15.09
N LYS A 27 -11.81 6.50 -16.34
CA LYS A 27 -10.93 7.54 -16.90
C LYS A 27 -11.63 8.88 -16.98
N ASP A 28 -10.85 9.94 -16.77
CA ASP A 28 -11.28 11.29 -17.06
C ASP A 28 -11.66 11.42 -18.57
N LYS A 29 -12.75 12.11 -18.83
CA LYS A 29 -13.26 12.27 -20.22
C LYS A 29 -12.36 13.12 -21.10
N ASN A 30 -11.65 14.11 -20.51
CA ASN A 30 -10.80 15.05 -21.24
C ASN A 30 -9.35 14.56 -21.29
N PHE A 31 -8.77 14.25 -20.14
CA PHE A 31 -7.35 13.89 -20.02
C PHE A 31 -7.06 12.42 -20.30
N LYS A 32 -8.09 11.54 -20.32
CA LYS A 32 -7.97 10.09 -20.57
C LYS A 32 -7.10 9.36 -19.54
N THR A 33 -6.72 10.02 -18.45
CA THR A 33 -6.03 9.42 -17.29
C THR A 33 -7.04 8.74 -16.37
N ASP A 34 -6.62 7.76 -15.61
CA ASP A 34 -7.44 7.10 -14.62
C ASP A 34 -7.68 8.02 -13.40
N ILE A 35 -8.93 8.20 -13.03
CA ILE A 35 -9.38 9.01 -11.89
C ILE A 35 -9.88 8.16 -10.72
N LEU A 36 -10.23 6.92 -11.00
CA LEU A 36 -10.61 5.91 -10.03
C LEU A 36 -10.14 4.55 -10.54
N SER A 37 -9.48 3.77 -9.72
CA SER A 37 -9.16 2.38 -10.06
C SER A 37 -9.29 1.47 -8.84
N THR A 38 -9.74 0.24 -9.10
CA THR A 38 -9.82 -0.84 -8.10
C THR A 38 -8.98 -2.01 -8.60
N THR A 39 -8.14 -2.51 -7.73
CA THR A 39 -7.17 -3.56 -8.04
C THR A 39 -7.25 -4.69 -7.02
N LEU A 40 -7.16 -5.92 -7.48
CA LEU A 40 -7.00 -7.12 -6.68
C LEU A 40 -5.69 -7.82 -7.07
N LEU A 41 -4.81 -8.02 -6.10
CA LEU A 41 -3.54 -8.71 -6.21
C LEU A 41 -3.66 -10.12 -5.60
N ASP A 42 -3.20 -11.14 -6.32
CA ASP A 42 -3.16 -12.53 -5.86
C ASP A 42 -1.72 -12.92 -5.50
N PHE A 43 -1.48 -13.20 -4.21
CA PHE A 43 -0.19 -13.61 -3.64
C PHE A 43 -0.13 -15.12 -3.34
N ASP A 44 -0.88 -15.92 -4.08
CA ASP A 44 -0.93 -17.37 -3.88
C ASP A 44 -1.50 -17.76 -2.49
N GLY A 45 -2.81 -17.65 -2.38
CA GLY A 45 -3.56 -17.95 -1.17
C GLY A 45 -3.81 -16.75 -0.24
N VAL A 46 -3.22 -15.59 -0.55
CA VAL A 46 -3.53 -14.33 0.13
C VAL A 46 -3.86 -13.27 -0.91
N PHE A 47 -4.92 -12.52 -0.67
CA PHE A 47 -5.33 -11.43 -1.54
C PHE A 47 -5.10 -10.08 -0.88
N SER A 48 -4.67 -9.11 -1.68
CA SER A 48 -4.73 -7.69 -1.33
C SER A 48 -5.59 -6.96 -2.33
N SER A 49 -6.53 -6.15 -1.85
CA SER A 49 -7.37 -5.32 -2.69
C SER A 49 -7.26 -3.86 -2.26
N TYR A 50 -7.32 -2.97 -3.23
CA TYR A 50 -7.35 -1.53 -2.96
C TYR A 50 -8.12 -0.77 -4.02
N THR A 51 -8.66 0.36 -3.61
CA THR A 51 -9.23 1.37 -4.50
C THR A 51 -8.48 2.67 -4.30
N VAL A 52 -8.10 3.32 -5.39
CA VAL A 52 -7.46 4.63 -5.40
C VAL A 52 -8.24 5.59 -6.28
N ALA A 53 -8.37 6.84 -5.84
CA ALA A 53 -9.09 7.87 -6.58
C ALA A 53 -8.43 9.24 -6.40
N THR A 54 -8.41 10.03 -7.47
CA THR A 54 -7.87 11.40 -7.47
C THR A 54 -8.94 12.46 -7.26
N GLN A 55 -10.20 12.09 -7.39
CA GLN A 55 -11.35 13.01 -7.33
C GLN A 55 -12.37 12.64 -6.22
N SER A 56 -11.94 11.87 -5.23
CA SER A 56 -12.75 11.53 -4.05
C SER A 56 -12.32 12.35 -2.84
N THR A 57 -13.17 12.38 -1.82
CA THR A 57 -12.79 12.92 -0.50
C THR A 57 -11.54 12.19 0.00
N ASN A 58 -10.60 12.94 0.58
CA ASN A 58 -9.35 12.42 1.09
C ASN A 58 -9.59 11.33 2.14
N SER A 59 -9.09 10.15 1.87
CA SER A 59 -9.13 9.01 2.78
C SER A 59 -7.94 8.11 2.51
N GLN A 60 -7.32 7.61 3.58
CA GLN A 60 -6.29 6.61 3.47
C GLN A 60 -6.36 5.68 4.69
N LYS A 61 -6.29 4.39 4.43
CA LYS A 61 -6.34 3.38 5.50
C LYS A 61 -5.74 2.06 4.98
N VAL A 62 -5.02 1.36 5.84
CA VAL A 62 -4.63 -0.02 5.58
C VAL A 62 -5.27 -0.93 6.64
N ILE A 63 -5.94 -1.98 6.18
CA ILE A 63 -6.56 -2.98 7.03
C ILE A 63 -5.94 -4.33 6.73
N ILE A 64 -5.39 -4.97 7.75
CA ILE A 64 -4.81 -6.32 7.65
C ILE A 64 -5.73 -7.27 8.40
N LEU A 65 -6.38 -8.16 7.66
CA LEU A 65 -7.29 -9.16 8.19
C LEU A 65 -6.53 -10.47 8.40
N GLY A 66 -6.18 -10.77 9.64
CA GLY A 66 -5.55 -12.03 10.01
C GLY A 66 -6.55 -13.00 10.65
N THR A 67 -6.16 -14.26 10.79
CA THR A 67 -6.99 -15.30 11.42
C THR A 67 -7.22 -15.11 12.92
N LYS A 68 -6.33 -14.36 13.58
CA LYS A 68 -6.40 -14.13 15.04
C LYS A 68 -6.69 -12.67 15.40
N LYS A 69 -6.26 -11.73 14.56
CA LYS A 69 -6.34 -10.28 14.83
C LYS A 69 -6.59 -9.50 13.56
N THR A 70 -7.20 -8.33 13.70
CA THR A 70 -7.28 -7.33 12.65
C THR A 70 -6.40 -6.15 13.04
N ILE A 71 -5.57 -5.66 12.13
CA ILE A 71 -4.74 -4.46 12.32
C ILE A 71 -5.26 -3.37 11.39
N VAL A 72 -5.45 -2.17 11.94
CA VAL A 72 -5.86 -0.99 11.19
C VAL A 72 -4.83 0.11 11.36
N VAL A 73 -4.26 0.58 10.24
CA VAL A 73 -3.37 1.73 10.18
C VAL A 73 -4.17 2.90 9.61
N GLU A 74 -4.42 3.93 10.41
CA GLU A 74 -5.32 5.03 10.04
C GLU A 74 -4.69 6.00 9.03
N ASN A 75 -3.38 6.28 9.15
CA ASN A 75 -2.65 7.20 8.27
C ASN A 75 -1.39 6.54 7.73
N PRO A 76 -1.51 5.59 6.77
CA PRO A 76 -0.36 4.77 6.35
C PRO A 76 0.66 5.52 5.49
N PHE A 77 0.28 6.56 4.74
CA PHE A 77 1.15 7.15 3.70
C PHE A 77 1.52 8.61 3.97
N ASN A 78 0.60 9.42 4.49
CA ASN A 78 0.78 10.86 4.67
C ASN A 78 0.61 11.24 6.15
N ALA A 79 1.37 10.58 7.03
CA ALA A 79 1.38 10.93 8.44
C ALA A 79 1.88 12.37 8.63
N ILE A 80 1.14 13.14 9.44
CA ILE A 80 1.50 14.52 9.73
C ILE A 80 2.70 14.50 10.68
N LYS A 81 3.84 15.07 10.27
CA LYS A 81 5.10 15.03 11.02
C LYS A 81 5.03 15.58 12.45
N SER A 82 4.11 16.47 12.72
CA SER A 82 3.92 17.09 14.06
C SER A 82 2.86 16.39 14.92
N LYS A 83 2.22 15.31 14.43
CA LYS A 83 1.15 14.60 15.13
C LYS A 83 1.52 13.13 15.36
N ALA A 84 1.10 12.60 16.49
CA ALA A 84 1.17 11.16 16.74
C ALA A 84 0.26 10.40 15.76
N THR A 85 0.70 9.20 15.38
CA THR A 85 -0.09 8.27 14.55
C THR A 85 -0.49 7.05 15.36
N THR A 86 -1.55 6.38 14.94
CA THR A 86 -2.09 5.24 15.67
C THR A 86 -2.24 4.01 14.79
N VAL A 87 -2.00 2.87 15.41
CA VAL A 87 -2.34 1.54 14.88
C VAL A 87 -3.29 0.89 15.86
N VAL A 88 -4.45 0.49 15.38
CA VAL A 88 -5.46 -0.21 16.17
C VAL A 88 -5.38 -1.70 15.90
N ILE A 89 -5.27 -2.51 16.95
CA ILE A 89 -5.23 -3.96 16.87
C ILE A 89 -6.47 -4.49 17.57
N TYR A 90 -7.38 -5.08 16.80
CA TYR A 90 -8.55 -5.76 17.32
C TYR A 90 -8.19 -7.21 17.63
N ASN A 91 -8.43 -7.64 18.87
CA ASN A 91 -8.18 -8.99 19.32
C ASN A 91 -9.45 -9.86 19.15
N GLY A 92 -9.23 -11.14 18.87
CA GLY A 92 -10.32 -12.11 18.75
C GLY A 92 -11.21 -11.93 17.51
N GLN A 93 -12.30 -12.73 17.48
CA GLN A 93 -13.19 -12.83 16.34
C GLN A 93 -14.52 -12.09 16.53
N SER A 94 -14.65 -11.28 17.59
CA SER A 94 -15.88 -10.53 17.84
C SER A 94 -16.10 -9.47 16.77
N ILE A 95 -17.25 -9.51 16.12
CA ILE A 95 -17.68 -8.49 15.15
C ILE A 95 -17.90 -7.12 15.80
N TYR A 96 -18.14 -7.07 17.10
CA TYR A 96 -18.36 -5.83 17.86
C TYR A 96 -17.05 -5.07 18.20
N ARG A 97 -15.89 -5.68 17.94
CA ARG A 97 -14.55 -5.05 18.10
C ARG A 97 -14.33 -4.37 19.46
N LYS A 98 -14.94 -4.90 20.53
CA LYS A 98 -14.86 -4.32 21.88
C LYS A 98 -13.46 -4.45 22.50
N ASP A 99 -12.74 -5.53 22.16
CA ASP A 99 -11.38 -5.79 22.65
C ASP A 99 -10.36 -5.30 21.60
N ASN A 100 -9.74 -4.18 21.91
CA ASN A 100 -8.71 -3.59 21.04
C ASN A 100 -7.53 -3.07 21.85
N THR A 101 -6.38 -2.98 21.19
CA THR A 101 -5.17 -2.34 21.68
C THR A 101 -4.83 -1.20 20.72
N ILE A 102 -4.66 0.00 21.23
CA ILE A 102 -4.22 1.16 20.45
C ILE A 102 -2.73 1.37 20.71
N LYS A 103 -1.91 1.27 19.66
CA LYS A 103 -0.51 1.65 19.72
C LYS A 103 -0.36 3.06 19.17
N VAL A 104 0.23 3.94 19.96
CA VAL A 104 0.50 5.33 19.59
C VAL A 104 1.97 5.47 19.26
N PHE A 105 2.28 6.04 18.11
CA PHE A 105 3.63 6.35 17.67
C PHE A 105 3.86 7.85 17.77
N LYS A 106 5.03 8.24 18.29
CA LYS A 106 5.40 9.65 18.42
C LYS A 106 5.46 10.34 17.06
N PRO A 107 5.29 11.66 17.01
CA PRO A 107 5.51 12.45 15.80
C PRO A 107 6.87 12.13 15.17
N SER A 108 6.90 12.02 13.85
CA SER A 108 8.11 11.64 13.10
C SER A 108 8.02 12.19 11.68
N ASP A 109 9.14 12.68 11.14
CA ASP A 109 9.23 13.13 9.77
C ASP A 109 9.75 12.00 8.87
N GLN A 110 8.86 11.40 8.12
CA GLN A 110 9.18 10.30 7.20
C GLN A 110 10.15 10.71 6.09
N TYR A 111 10.12 11.97 5.67
CA TYR A 111 11.00 12.47 4.61
C TYR A 111 12.44 12.70 5.13
N GLU A 112 12.57 13.18 6.37
CA GLU A 112 13.87 13.25 7.04
C GLU A 112 14.50 11.87 7.16
N HIS A 113 13.73 10.87 7.61
CA HIS A 113 14.21 9.49 7.67
C HIS A 113 14.61 8.93 6.31
N GLN A 114 13.83 9.23 5.25
CA GLN A 114 14.15 8.80 3.90
C GLN A 114 15.47 9.39 3.40
N VAL A 115 15.65 10.70 3.55
CA VAL A 115 16.88 11.40 3.12
C VAL A 115 18.07 10.91 3.93
N THR A 116 17.92 10.76 5.26
CA THR A 116 18.98 10.26 6.13
C THR A 116 19.39 8.83 5.75
N ALA A 117 18.43 7.93 5.56
CA ALA A 117 18.72 6.55 5.17
C ALA A 117 19.47 6.48 3.82
N PHE A 118 19.07 7.29 2.85
CA PHE A 118 19.74 7.36 1.56
C PHE A 118 21.16 7.95 1.68
N SER A 119 21.34 9.01 2.46
CA SER A 119 22.64 9.61 2.72
C SER A 119 23.59 8.64 3.42
N ASP A 120 23.10 7.93 4.44
CA ASP A 120 23.86 6.89 5.13
C ASP A 120 24.26 5.74 4.21
N HIS A 121 23.37 5.36 3.28
CA HIS A 121 23.70 4.36 2.26
C HIS A 121 24.89 4.81 1.40
N LEU A 122 24.89 6.06 0.94
CA LEU A 122 25.98 6.59 0.10
C LEU A 122 27.29 6.77 0.87
N LEU A 123 27.21 7.35 2.07
CA LEU A 123 28.39 7.75 2.83
C LEU A 123 28.99 6.60 3.65
N LYS A 124 28.14 5.80 4.27
CA LYS A 124 28.52 4.73 5.20
C LYS A 124 28.36 3.32 4.61
N LYS A 125 27.92 3.22 3.35
CA LYS A 125 27.65 1.94 2.65
C LYS A 125 26.66 1.05 3.42
N THR A 126 25.71 1.64 4.12
CA THR A 126 24.64 0.88 4.79
C THR A 126 23.69 0.27 3.75
N LYS A 127 23.06 -0.86 4.10
CA LYS A 127 22.06 -1.48 3.23
C LYS A 127 20.80 -0.61 3.19
N VAL A 128 20.20 -0.46 2.01
CA VAL A 128 18.81 0.02 1.84
C VAL A 128 17.93 -1.16 1.47
N ASP A 129 16.79 -1.26 2.14
CA ASP A 129 15.85 -2.37 1.93
C ASP A 129 15.03 -2.22 0.64
N TYR A 130 14.88 -0.98 0.16
CA TYR A 130 14.12 -0.63 -1.04
C TYR A 130 15.04 0.02 -2.07
N ASP A 131 15.69 -0.81 -2.87
CA ASP A 131 16.61 -0.39 -3.92
C ASP A 131 15.90 -0.30 -5.29
N LEU A 132 16.68 -0.02 -6.33
CA LEU A 132 16.16 0.02 -7.71
C LEU A 132 15.59 -1.32 -8.18
N LYS A 133 16.03 -2.45 -7.61
CA LYS A 133 15.47 -3.76 -7.96
C LYS A 133 14.06 -3.89 -7.41
N ASP A 134 13.82 -3.41 -6.18
CA ASP A 134 12.48 -3.37 -5.60
C ASP A 134 11.57 -2.40 -6.37
N ALA A 135 12.05 -1.20 -6.69
CA ALA A 135 11.31 -0.25 -7.52
C ALA A 135 10.88 -0.86 -8.86
N LYS A 136 11.78 -1.60 -9.53
CA LYS A 136 11.49 -2.32 -10.77
C LYS A 136 10.41 -3.40 -10.59
N LYS A 137 10.43 -4.12 -9.47
CA LYS A 137 9.38 -5.10 -9.15
C LYS A 137 8.03 -4.42 -8.96
N ASN A 138 7.99 -3.30 -8.24
CA ASN A 138 6.76 -2.52 -8.06
C ASN A 138 6.19 -2.04 -9.40
N MET A 139 7.03 -1.54 -10.29
CA MET A 139 6.64 -1.12 -11.64
C MET A 139 6.07 -2.26 -12.48
N LYS A 140 6.62 -3.49 -12.37
CA LYS A 140 6.03 -4.66 -13.06
C LYS A 140 4.59 -4.93 -12.65
N VAL A 141 4.26 -4.78 -11.37
CA VAL A 141 2.89 -4.94 -10.88
C VAL A 141 1.98 -3.87 -11.48
N LEU A 142 2.44 -2.61 -11.51
CA LEU A 142 1.69 -1.51 -12.12
C LEU A 142 1.45 -1.72 -13.63
N ASP A 143 2.48 -2.17 -14.36
CA ASP A 143 2.35 -2.50 -15.80
C ASP A 143 1.33 -3.62 -16.02
N ALA A 144 1.34 -4.64 -15.17
CA ALA A 144 0.36 -5.72 -15.21
C ALA A 144 -1.05 -5.21 -14.87
N THR A 145 -1.17 -4.27 -13.93
CA THR A 145 -2.43 -3.60 -13.57
C THR A 145 -3.01 -2.84 -14.77
N PHE A 146 -2.21 -2.02 -15.47
CA PHE A 146 -2.66 -1.32 -16.67
C PHE A 146 -3.04 -2.29 -17.80
N LYS A 147 -2.30 -3.37 -17.99
CA LYS A 147 -2.66 -4.43 -18.94
C LYS A 147 -3.99 -5.09 -18.57
N SER A 148 -4.25 -5.30 -17.27
CA SER A 148 -5.50 -5.88 -16.78
C SER A 148 -6.68 -4.95 -17.05
N ILE A 149 -6.57 -3.66 -16.74
CA ILE A 149 -7.58 -2.65 -17.04
C ILE A 149 -7.92 -2.66 -18.52
N LYS A 150 -6.90 -2.68 -19.41
CA LYS A 150 -7.11 -2.69 -20.87
C LYS A 150 -7.78 -3.97 -21.37
N ARG A 151 -7.50 -5.12 -20.74
CA ARG A 151 -7.93 -6.44 -21.22
C ARG A 151 -9.11 -7.02 -20.45
N SER A 152 -9.54 -6.37 -19.36
CA SER A 152 -10.61 -6.81 -18.45
C SER A 152 -10.43 -8.27 -17.98
N LYS A 153 -9.21 -8.67 -17.66
CA LYS A 153 -8.88 -10.03 -17.20
C LYS A 153 -7.66 -10.08 -16.28
N TRP A 154 -7.48 -11.22 -15.61
CA TRP A 154 -6.27 -11.51 -14.85
C TRP A 154 -5.02 -11.47 -15.72
N ILE A 155 -3.99 -10.78 -15.25
CA ILE A 155 -2.67 -10.69 -15.89
C ILE A 155 -1.63 -11.23 -14.91
N LYS A 156 -0.77 -12.10 -15.40
CA LYS A 156 0.41 -12.57 -14.66
C LYS A 156 1.42 -11.42 -14.52
N VAL A 157 2.02 -11.26 -13.33
CA VAL A 157 3.05 -10.26 -13.01
C VAL A 157 4.43 -10.75 -13.41
#